data_aacc01db2de59b6e214c8aef3fccc0b3
#
_entry.id   aacc01db2de59b6e214c8aef3fccc0b3
#
_cell.length_a   1.000
_cell.length_b   1.000
_cell.length_c   1.000
_cell.angle_alpha   90.00
_cell.angle_beta   90.00
_cell.angle_gamma   90.00
#
_symmetry.space_group_name_H-M   'P 1'
#
loop_
_entity.id
_entity.type
_entity.pdbx_description
1 polymer ?
#
loop_
_entity_poly.entity_id
_entity_poly.type
_entity_poly.pdbx_seq_one_letter_code
_entity_poly.pdbx_strand_id
1 'polypeptide(L)'
;DRKIRPMLDHPLIEYVGEVDEAQKVVLLKNAKALLNTIDWPEPFGLVMIEALACGTPVIVRGCGSAPEVITHGKTGFICASKLDFIHAIHDVDKLSRKTCREEFERRFSADTMVSNYEELYYRLLQKNSFPEATGSKEAQRSFGLMQLSRASVFR
;
A
#
# COMPACT_ATOMS: atom_id res chain seq x y z
N ASP A 1 -4.40 15.58 23.36
CA ASP A 1 -3.10 15.46 24.05
C ASP A 1 -3.19 15.19 25.56
N ARG A 2 -4.13 15.79 26.30
CA ARG A 2 -4.25 15.56 27.75
C ARG A 2 -4.58 14.11 28.16
N LYS A 3 -5.18 13.31 27.28
CA LYS A 3 -5.55 11.91 27.57
C LYS A 3 -4.44 10.92 27.24
N ILE A 4 -3.61 11.22 26.23
CA ILE A 4 -2.60 10.29 25.73
C ILE A 4 -1.27 10.50 26.45
N ARG A 5 -0.87 11.74 26.73
CA ARG A 5 0.41 12.05 27.41
C ARG A 5 0.67 11.24 28.68
N PRO A 6 -0.30 11.08 29.61
CA PRO A 6 -0.05 10.29 30.81
C PRO A 6 0.16 8.78 30.52
N MET A 7 -0.29 8.30 29.35
CA MET A 7 -0.11 6.91 28.95
C MET A 7 1.29 6.64 28.39
N LEU A 8 2.00 7.68 27.97
CA LEU A 8 3.34 7.58 27.39
C LEU A 8 4.43 7.41 28.46
N ASP A 9 4.12 7.65 29.74
CA ASP A 9 5.08 7.51 30.86
C ASP A 9 5.26 6.05 31.32
N HIS A 10 4.70 5.09 30.59
CA HIS A 10 4.84 3.68 30.92
C HIS A 10 6.20 3.15 30.45
N PRO A 11 6.95 2.36 31.26
CA PRO A 11 8.31 1.90 30.92
C PRO A 11 8.41 0.98 29.68
N LEU A 12 7.27 0.46 29.18
CA LEU A 12 7.20 -0.33 27.96
C LEU A 12 6.76 0.50 26.74
N ILE A 13 6.62 1.82 26.88
CA ILE A 13 6.20 2.71 25.81
C ILE A 13 7.32 3.72 25.57
N GLU A 14 7.82 3.76 24.36
CA GLU A 14 8.78 4.75 23.89
C GLU A 14 8.10 5.70 22.90
N TYR A 15 8.10 6.98 23.22
CA TYR A 15 7.63 8.00 22.29
C TYR A 15 8.81 8.55 21.49
N VAL A 16 8.90 8.16 20.24
CA VAL A 16 10.04 8.53 19.35
C VAL A 16 9.85 9.89 18.65
N GLY A 17 8.69 10.53 18.82
CA GLY A 17 8.41 11.81 18.18
C GLY A 17 8.20 11.70 16.66
N GLU A 18 8.53 12.77 15.96
CA GLU A 18 8.50 12.83 14.51
C GLU A 18 9.78 12.17 13.96
N VAL A 19 9.62 11.30 12.96
CA VAL A 19 10.72 10.52 12.36
C VAL A 19 10.81 10.80 10.87
N ASP A 20 12.01 10.83 10.33
CA ASP A 20 12.26 10.89 8.90
C ASP A 20 12.06 9.52 8.21
N GLU A 21 12.15 9.49 6.87
CA GLU A 21 11.96 8.27 6.08
C GLU A 21 12.95 7.16 6.46
N ALA A 22 14.21 7.49 6.69
CA ALA A 22 15.25 6.49 7.04
C ALA A 22 14.98 5.89 8.41
N GLN A 23 14.64 6.70 9.38
CA GLN A 23 14.27 6.29 10.74
C GLN A 23 12.99 5.43 10.72
N LYS A 24 11.97 5.82 9.94
CA LYS A 24 10.73 5.05 9.75
C LYS A 24 11.03 3.65 9.22
N VAL A 25 11.86 3.53 8.20
CA VAL A 25 12.27 2.23 7.65
C VAL A 25 12.95 1.35 8.71
N VAL A 26 13.85 1.93 9.52
CA VAL A 26 14.52 1.20 10.59
C VAL A 26 13.52 0.71 11.64
N LEU A 27 12.58 1.56 12.05
CA LEU A 27 11.52 1.19 13.00
C LEU A 27 10.65 0.06 12.45
N LEU A 28 10.13 0.22 11.23
CA LEU A 28 9.28 -0.79 10.60
C LEU A 28 10.01 -2.12 10.40
N LYS A 29 11.24 -2.09 9.89
CA LYS A 29 12.05 -3.28 9.65
C LYS A 29 12.30 -4.11 10.93
N ASN A 30 12.49 -3.45 12.05
CA ASN A 30 12.78 -4.10 13.34
C ASN A 30 11.52 -4.36 14.18
N ALA A 31 10.38 -3.79 13.82
CA ALA A 31 9.13 -4.02 14.51
C ALA A 31 8.65 -5.46 14.34
N LYS A 32 8.06 -6.00 15.39
CA LYS A 32 7.34 -7.29 15.37
C LYS A 32 6.09 -7.21 14.52
N ALA A 33 5.38 -6.08 14.62
CA ALA A 33 4.21 -5.73 13.80
C ALA A 33 4.02 -4.21 13.79
N LEU A 34 3.34 -3.71 12.77
CA LEU A 34 2.72 -2.39 12.78
C LEU A 34 1.34 -2.50 13.39
N LEU A 35 1.06 -1.75 14.47
CA LEU A 35 -0.25 -1.64 15.06
C LEU A 35 -0.94 -0.36 14.59
N ASN A 36 -1.92 -0.49 13.70
CA ASN A 36 -2.70 0.62 13.15
C ASN A 36 -4.14 0.59 13.68
N THR A 37 -4.40 1.35 14.75
CA THR A 37 -5.68 1.39 15.45
C THR A 37 -6.59 2.54 15.03
N ILE A 38 -6.33 3.15 13.88
CA ILE A 38 -7.09 4.29 13.34
C ILE A 38 -8.58 3.91 13.23
N ASP A 39 -9.43 4.76 13.81
CA ASP A 39 -10.89 4.56 13.88
C ASP A 39 -11.63 5.50 12.92
N TRP A 40 -11.13 5.66 11.73
CA TRP A 40 -11.77 6.39 10.64
C TRP A 40 -11.44 5.71 9.29
N PRO A 41 -12.29 5.84 8.26
CA PRO A 41 -12.05 5.16 6.98
C PRO A 41 -10.88 5.80 6.24
N GLU A 42 -9.69 5.27 6.49
CA GLU A 42 -8.46 5.66 5.83
C GLU A 42 -8.55 5.35 4.32
N PRO A 43 -8.36 6.32 3.42
CA PRO A 43 -8.50 6.11 1.98
C PRO A 43 -7.51 5.09 1.41
N PHE A 44 -6.26 5.06 1.91
CA PHE A 44 -5.25 4.13 1.41
C PHE A 44 -4.35 3.56 2.53
N GLY A 45 -3.79 4.43 3.39
CA GLY A 45 -2.93 4.01 4.50
C GLY A 45 -1.54 3.59 4.07
N LEU A 46 -0.74 4.52 3.53
CA LEU A 46 0.63 4.27 3.04
C LEU A 46 1.50 3.52 4.05
N VAL A 47 1.36 3.79 5.35
CA VAL A 47 2.13 3.13 6.39
C VAL A 47 1.93 1.61 6.41
N MET A 48 0.76 1.11 6.00
CA MET A 48 0.51 -0.33 5.91
C MET A 48 1.35 -0.99 4.82
N ILE A 49 1.40 -0.38 3.62
CA ILE A 49 2.23 -0.92 2.53
C ILE A 49 3.72 -0.72 2.80
N GLU A 50 4.13 0.35 3.48
CA GLU A 50 5.50 0.57 3.95
C GLU A 50 5.93 -0.51 4.94
N ALA A 51 5.05 -0.92 5.86
CA ALA A 51 5.30 -2.04 6.75
C ALA A 51 5.48 -3.36 5.97
N LEU A 52 4.57 -3.65 5.02
CA LEU A 52 4.69 -4.83 4.16
C LEU A 52 5.97 -4.81 3.32
N ALA A 53 6.40 -3.63 2.83
CA ALA A 53 7.68 -3.45 2.13
C ALA A 53 8.88 -3.83 3.00
N CYS A 54 8.80 -3.57 4.30
CA CYS A 54 9.79 -3.99 5.30
C CYS A 54 9.63 -5.46 5.75
N GLY A 55 8.66 -6.19 5.20
CA GLY A 55 8.31 -7.53 5.64
C GLY A 55 7.63 -7.55 7.01
N THR A 56 7.04 -6.46 7.45
CA THR A 56 6.44 -6.35 8.78
C THR A 56 4.93 -6.55 8.70
N PRO A 57 4.38 -7.53 9.44
CA PRO A 57 2.95 -7.77 9.49
C PRO A 57 2.19 -6.57 10.05
N VAL A 58 0.93 -6.40 9.65
CA VAL A 58 0.10 -5.29 10.08
C VAL A 58 -1.09 -5.80 10.89
N ILE A 59 -1.32 -5.22 12.06
CA ILE A 59 -2.52 -5.43 12.86
C ILE A 59 -3.35 -4.14 12.76
N VAL A 60 -4.52 -4.21 12.15
CA VAL A 60 -5.27 -3.03 11.74
C VAL A 60 -6.75 -3.15 12.06
N ARG A 61 -7.40 -2.00 12.33
CA ARG A 61 -8.85 -1.94 12.41
C ARG A 61 -9.48 -2.14 11.02
N GLY A 62 -10.54 -2.96 10.95
CA GLY A 62 -11.23 -3.29 9.71
C GLY A 62 -12.10 -2.16 9.18
N CYS A 63 -11.50 -1.03 8.77
CA CYS A 63 -12.21 0.09 8.17
C CYS A 63 -11.41 0.71 7.01
N GLY A 64 -12.10 1.46 6.14
CA GLY A 64 -11.48 2.09 4.97
C GLY A 64 -10.78 1.09 4.05
N SER A 65 -9.57 1.39 3.64
CA SER A 65 -8.74 0.57 2.74
C SER A 65 -8.14 -0.69 3.40
N ALA A 66 -8.20 -0.82 4.72
CA ALA A 66 -7.52 -1.92 5.42
C ALA A 66 -7.89 -3.32 4.88
N PRO A 67 -9.18 -3.64 4.58
CA PRO A 67 -9.54 -4.95 4.00
C PRO A 67 -9.01 -5.17 2.59
N GLU A 68 -8.70 -4.11 1.86
CA GLU A 68 -8.13 -4.19 0.51
C GLU A 68 -6.61 -4.38 0.55
N VAL A 69 -5.94 -3.75 1.52
CA VAL A 69 -4.48 -3.78 1.64
C VAL A 69 -4.01 -5.04 2.36
N ILE A 70 -4.66 -5.42 3.45
CA ILE A 70 -4.22 -6.50 4.33
C ILE A 70 -5.00 -7.78 4.05
N THR A 71 -4.27 -8.86 3.80
CA THR A 71 -4.84 -10.21 3.72
C THR A 71 -4.81 -10.83 5.12
N HIS A 72 -6.00 -10.95 5.73
CA HIS A 72 -6.16 -11.47 7.10
C HIS A 72 -5.54 -12.87 7.25
N GLY A 73 -4.74 -13.07 8.29
CA GLY A 73 -4.03 -14.32 8.57
C GLY A 73 -2.84 -14.61 7.66
N LYS A 74 -2.51 -13.73 6.70
CA LYS A 74 -1.40 -13.88 5.78
C LYS A 74 -0.38 -12.75 5.89
N THR A 75 -0.82 -11.51 5.73
CA THR A 75 0.04 -10.32 5.83
C THR A 75 -0.24 -9.48 7.06
N GLY A 76 -1.23 -9.85 7.83
CA GLY A 76 -1.63 -9.18 9.05
C GLY A 76 -2.96 -9.69 9.58
N PHE A 77 -3.51 -8.96 10.54
CA PHE A 77 -4.80 -9.26 11.13
C PHE A 77 -5.71 -8.04 11.03
N ILE A 78 -6.93 -8.25 10.55
CA ILE A 78 -7.99 -7.25 10.48
C ILE A 78 -8.87 -7.47 11.72
N CYS A 79 -8.97 -6.44 12.57
CA CYS A 79 -9.62 -6.49 13.88
C CYS A 79 -10.86 -5.61 13.93
N ALA A 80 -11.92 -6.09 14.55
CA ALA A 80 -13.16 -5.34 14.79
C ALA A 80 -13.27 -4.86 16.24
N SER A 81 -12.69 -5.59 17.18
CA SER A 81 -12.78 -5.34 18.62
C SER A 81 -11.40 -5.26 19.27
N LYS A 82 -11.36 -4.70 20.49
CA LYS A 82 -10.15 -4.69 21.31
C LYS A 82 -9.62 -6.11 21.58
N LEU A 83 -10.50 -7.08 21.73
CA LEU A 83 -10.12 -8.47 21.98
C LEU A 83 -9.43 -9.07 20.76
N ASP A 84 -9.88 -8.75 19.55
CA ASP A 84 -9.24 -9.19 18.31
C ASP A 84 -7.81 -8.66 18.21
N PHE A 85 -7.56 -7.40 18.60
CA PHE A 85 -6.22 -6.84 18.65
C PHE A 85 -5.31 -7.59 19.62
N ILE A 86 -5.82 -7.96 20.79
CA ILE A 86 -5.08 -8.73 21.79
C ILE A 86 -4.69 -10.11 21.21
N HIS A 87 -5.65 -10.81 20.61
CA HIS A 87 -5.37 -12.10 19.97
C HIS A 87 -4.38 -11.96 18.81
N ALA A 88 -4.55 -10.94 17.97
CA ALA A 88 -3.64 -10.67 16.86
C ALA A 88 -2.21 -10.42 17.29
N ILE A 89 -1.99 -9.69 18.40
CA ILE A 89 -0.66 -9.45 18.98
C ILE A 89 -0.01 -10.78 19.43
N HIS A 90 -0.77 -11.69 20.02
CA HIS A 90 -0.27 -13.01 20.41
C HIS A 90 0.04 -13.91 19.20
N ASP A 91 -0.73 -13.76 18.12
CA ASP A 91 -0.64 -14.64 16.96
C ASP A 91 0.27 -14.11 15.85
N VAL A 92 0.77 -12.90 15.96
CA VAL A 92 1.55 -12.23 14.89
C VAL A 92 2.83 -12.99 14.53
N ASP A 93 3.43 -13.71 15.46
CA ASP A 93 4.64 -14.53 15.24
C ASP A 93 4.38 -15.73 14.31
N LYS A 94 3.13 -16.09 14.08
CA LYS A 94 2.74 -17.13 13.13
C LYS A 94 2.82 -16.66 11.67
N LEU A 95 2.91 -15.35 11.44
CA LEU A 95 2.95 -14.75 10.11
C LEU A 95 4.39 -14.70 9.57
N SER A 96 4.52 -14.97 8.28
CA SER A 96 5.79 -14.93 7.58
C SER A 96 6.11 -13.51 7.11
N ARG A 97 7.22 -12.94 7.59
CA ARG A 97 7.74 -11.65 7.12
C ARG A 97 8.06 -11.68 5.62
N LYS A 98 8.57 -12.81 5.13
CA LYS A 98 8.83 -13.03 3.70
C LYS A 98 7.54 -12.89 2.89
N THR A 99 6.45 -13.50 3.35
CA THR A 99 5.15 -13.41 2.69
C THR A 99 4.61 -11.97 2.66
N CYS A 100 4.82 -11.20 3.72
CA CYS A 100 4.47 -9.76 3.72
C CYS A 100 5.21 -9.01 2.62
N ARG A 101 6.53 -9.24 2.49
CA ARG A 101 7.35 -8.61 1.46
C ARG A 101 6.95 -9.04 0.05
N GLU A 102 6.73 -10.31 -0.19
CA GLU A 102 6.29 -10.86 -1.48
C GLU A 102 4.93 -10.27 -1.91
N GLU A 103 4.01 -10.11 -0.96
CA GLU A 103 2.70 -9.49 -1.24
C GLU A 103 2.83 -8.01 -1.58
N PHE A 104 3.74 -7.28 -0.92
CA PHE A 104 4.07 -5.90 -1.30
C PHE A 104 4.61 -5.83 -2.73
N GLU A 105 5.60 -6.64 -3.06
CA GLU A 105 6.22 -6.63 -4.40
C GLU A 105 5.21 -6.94 -5.50
N ARG A 106 4.33 -7.90 -5.24
CA ARG A 106 3.30 -8.34 -6.19
C ARG A 106 2.21 -7.28 -6.44
N ARG A 107 1.84 -6.48 -5.42
CA ARG A 107 0.65 -5.62 -5.48
C ARG A 107 0.93 -4.13 -5.43
N PHE A 108 1.98 -3.73 -4.72
CA PHE A 108 2.17 -2.35 -4.30
C PHE A 108 3.51 -1.75 -4.73
N SER A 109 4.32 -2.48 -5.49
CA SER A 109 5.54 -1.92 -6.08
C SER A 109 5.20 -0.81 -7.08
N ALA A 110 6.11 0.13 -7.27
CA ALA A 110 5.95 1.21 -8.26
C ALA A 110 5.71 0.66 -9.67
N ASP A 111 6.42 -0.40 -10.06
CA ASP A 111 6.26 -1.04 -11.36
C ASP A 111 4.86 -1.63 -11.54
N THR A 112 4.34 -2.32 -10.50
CA THR A 112 2.98 -2.85 -10.50
C THR A 112 1.94 -1.73 -10.60
N MET A 113 2.15 -0.64 -9.88
CA MET A 113 1.27 0.53 -9.93
C MET A 113 1.24 1.13 -11.34
N VAL A 114 2.41 1.37 -11.93
CA VAL A 114 2.53 1.92 -13.30
C VAL A 114 1.83 1.01 -14.31
N SER A 115 2.10 -0.29 -14.27
CA SER A 115 1.48 -1.26 -15.17
C SER A 115 -0.06 -1.28 -15.06
N ASN A 116 -0.59 -1.20 -13.83
CA ASN A 116 -2.04 -1.16 -13.59
C ASN A 116 -2.66 0.13 -14.14
N TYR A 117 -2.00 1.29 -14.00
CA TYR A 117 -2.47 2.54 -14.59
C TYR A 117 -2.41 2.52 -16.11
N GLU A 118 -1.34 2.00 -16.70
CA GLU A 118 -1.24 1.85 -18.17
C GLU A 118 -2.38 0.97 -18.70
N GLU A 119 -2.62 -0.18 -18.07
CA GLU A 119 -3.72 -1.06 -18.47
C GLU A 119 -5.09 -0.38 -18.34
N LEU A 120 -5.33 0.38 -17.27
CA LEU A 120 -6.56 1.14 -17.10
C LEU A 120 -6.74 2.17 -18.22
N TYR A 121 -5.69 2.93 -18.53
CA TYR A 121 -5.75 3.92 -19.63
C TYR A 121 -6.01 3.27 -20.98
N TYR A 122 -5.38 2.14 -21.28
CA TYR A 122 -5.68 1.39 -22.52
C TYR A 122 -7.14 0.94 -22.60
N ARG A 123 -7.69 0.41 -21.51
CA ARG A 123 -9.11 0.00 -21.44
C ARG A 123 -10.05 1.19 -21.64
N LEU A 124 -9.75 2.34 -21.05
CA LEU A 124 -10.56 3.55 -21.20
C LEU A 124 -10.52 4.09 -22.64
N LEU A 125 -9.35 4.08 -23.27
CA LEU A 125 -9.21 4.50 -24.67
C LEU A 125 -9.97 3.57 -25.61
N GLN A 126 -9.96 2.26 -25.38
CA GLN A 126 -10.73 1.30 -26.18
C GLN A 126 -12.24 1.45 -26.00
N LYS A 127 -12.71 1.74 -24.78
CA LYS A 127 -14.13 2.01 -24.51
C LYS A 127 -14.63 3.32 -25.12
N ASN A 128 -13.75 4.31 -25.21
CA ASN A 128 -14.01 5.63 -25.76
C ASN A 128 -13.49 5.78 -27.20
N SER A 129 -13.34 4.68 -27.96
CA SER A 129 -13.19 4.81 -29.42
C SER A 129 -14.46 5.48 -29.93
N PHE A 130 -14.38 6.80 -30.04
CA PHE A 130 -15.39 7.61 -30.71
C PHE A 130 -15.67 7.00 -32.08
N PRO A 131 -16.95 6.95 -32.54
CA PRO A 131 -17.20 6.63 -33.92
C PRO A 131 -16.32 7.55 -34.76
N GLU A 132 -15.56 6.97 -35.68
CA GLU A 132 -14.63 7.70 -36.53
C GLU A 132 -15.35 8.97 -37.05
N ALA A 133 -14.87 10.12 -36.60
CA ALA A 133 -15.17 11.36 -37.29
C ALA A 133 -14.53 11.20 -38.67
N THR A 134 -15.35 10.91 -39.64
CA THR A 134 -14.99 10.87 -41.06
C THR A 134 -14.24 12.15 -41.39
N GLY A 135 -12.94 12.07 -41.59
CA GLY A 135 -12.14 13.11 -42.23
C GLY A 135 -11.09 13.79 -41.37
N SER A 136 -9.93 13.24 -41.30
CA SER A 136 -8.67 13.91 -41.62
C SER A 136 -7.48 12.95 -41.53
N LYS A 137 -6.73 12.85 -42.60
CA LYS A 137 -5.46 12.06 -42.71
C LYS A 137 -4.35 12.55 -41.77
N GLU A 138 -4.53 13.60 -41.01
CA GLU A 138 -3.57 14.16 -40.06
C GLU A 138 -3.53 13.44 -38.70
N ALA A 139 -4.68 12.89 -38.22
CA ALA A 139 -4.74 12.18 -36.97
C ALA A 139 -3.97 10.83 -37.02
N GLN A 140 -3.93 10.18 -38.16
CA GLN A 140 -3.22 8.91 -38.34
C GLN A 140 -1.69 9.08 -38.36
N ARG A 141 -1.17 10.23 -38.75
CA ARG A 141 0.29 10.52 -38.70
C ARG A 141 0.81 10.72 -37.29
N SER A 142 0.04 11.34 -36.41
CA SER A 142 0.42 11.55 -35.01
C SER A 142 0.49 10.24 -34.21
N PHE A 143 -0.38 9.27 -34.51
CA PHE A 143 -0.41 7.97 -33.83
C PHE A 143 0.78 7.06 -34.23
N GLY A 144 1.18 7.12 -35.49
CA GLY A 144 2.35 6.36 -35.99
C GLY A 144 3.68 6.84 -35.43
N LEU A 145 3.82 8.14 -35.15
CA LEU A 145 5.02 8.72 -34.54
C LEU A 145 5.19 8.38 -33.07
N MET A 146 4.10 8.14 -32.34
CA MET A 146 4.12 7.76 -30.94
C MET A 146 4.56 6.30 -30.73
N GLN A 147 4.30 5.41 -31.71
CA GLN A 147 4.78 4.03 -31.64
C GLN A 147 6.28 3.88 -31.96
N LEU A 148 6.84 4.75 -32.77
CA LEU A 148 8.26 4.72 -33.15
C LEU A 148 9.19 5.27 -32.06
N SER A 149 8.70 6.12 -31.15
CA SER A 149 9.49 6.66 -30.04
C SER A 149 9.69 5.67 -28.90
N ARG A 150 8.86 4.61 -28.79
CA ARG A 150 8.97 3.57 -27.75
C ARG A 150 10.16 2.62 -27.94
N ALA A 151 10.71 2.50 -29.15
CA ALA A 151 11.82 1.60 -29.44
C ALA A 151 13.20 2.16 -29.06
N SER A 152 13.32 3.44 -28.68
CA SER A 152 14.59 4.11 -28.46
C SER A 152 14.85 4.59 -27.02
N VAL A 153 13.97 4.32 -26.07
CA VAL A 153 14.11 4.79 -24.67
C VAL A 153 14.60 3.70 -23.70
N PHE A 154 14.71 2.44 -24.16
CA PHE A 154 15.29 1.34 -23.37
C PHE A 154 16.55 0.78 -24.08
N ARG A 155 17.64 1.53 -23.98
CA ARG A 155 19.02 1.02 -24.03
C ARG A 155 19.85 1.75 -22.98
#